data_c60e660ec0c86fb718c44d3f984130a9
#
_entry.id   c60e660ec0c86fb718c44d3f984130a9
#
_cell.length_a   1.000
_cell.length_b   1.000
_cell.length_c   1.000
_cell.angle_alpha   90.00
_cell.angle_beta   90.00
_cell.angle_gamma   90.00
#
_symmetry.space_group_name_H-M   'P 1'
#
loop_
_entity.id
_entity.type
_entity.pdbx_description
1 polymer ?
#
loop_
_entity_poly.entity_id
_entity_poly.type
_entity_poly.pdbx_seq_one_letter_code
_entity_poly.pdbx_strand_id
1 'polypeptide(L)'
;MDRRTVLRAAGLGGLGLLSLAACTQPEQPQPTREDGVPFDLSPEQNSRIRSDVDPAARALLPENIAAGGVLTVGVLNTSPPLSFSATDDVTPIGSEVDTAYLVADKLGLELNPQVTSWENWPLKLGAHEYHATFANVGVTEPRLKLYDFATYRAAYMGFLARKGQGPVVESPDDISGRKLSVTPGTNQEKIVMAWNEQLEAQGKEPAALDLYLDNTNAVLALAAGRIDYYLSPFPTGSYYAATRDDLEVRGKISAGWPKSTLVAATTLKNSGLARPFQAALQSAITSGEYRAALTRGGLEEEFLPESLIVTEETGMP
;
A
#
# COMPACT_ATOMS: atom_id res chain seq x y z
N MET A 1 -43.83 -71.73 -11.88
CA MET A 1 -44.83 -71.44 -12.93
C MET A 1 -44.49 -70.06 -13.42
N ASP A 2 -43.63 -69.94 -14.46
CA ASP A 2 -43.95 -69.81 -15.90
C ASP A 2 -44.80 -68.57 -16.16
N ARG A 3 -44.40 -67.58 -16.94
CA ARG A 3 -43.95 -67.52 -18.34
C ARG A 3 -43.39 -66.14 -18.68
N ARG A 4 -42.28 -66.20 -19.38
CA ARG A 4 -41.74 -65.30 -20.41
C ARG A 4 -42.79 -64.54 -21.22
N THR A 5 -42.50 -63.28 -21.56
CA THR A 5 -42.64 -62.83 -22.93
C THR A 5 -41.66 -61.66 -23.21
N VAL A 6 -40.87 -61.88 -24.24
CA VAL A 6 -39.89 -60.96 -24.86
C VAL A 6 -40.66 -60.05 -25.80
N LEU A 7 -40.31 -58.75 -25.81
CA LEU A 7 -40.55 -57.92 -27.00
C LEU A 7 -39.36 -56.96 -27.16
N ARG A 8 -38.66 -57.20 -28.28
CA ARG A 8 -37.64 -56.28 -28.86
C ARG A 8 -38.37 -55.13 -29.57
N ALA A 9 -37.91 -53.92 -29.34
CA ALA A 9 -38.09 -52.85 -30.32
C ALA A 9 -36.80 -52.02 -30.35
N ALA A 10 -36.16 -51.97 -31.53
CA ALA A 10 -35.06 -51.12 -31.85
C ALA A 10 -35.56 -49.70 -32.17
N GLY A 11 -34.80 -48.69 -31.81
CA GLY A 11 -35.13 -47.31 -32.14
C GLY A 11 -33.98 -46.38 -31.89
N LEU A 12 -33.14 -46.18 -32.91
CA LEU A 12 -32.46 -44.98 -33.36
C LEU A 12 -31.81 -43.99 -32.35
N GLY A 13 -30.53 -43.83 -32.59
CA GLY A 13 -29.62 -42.85 -31.98
C GLY A 13 -30.06 -41.41 -32.07
N GLY A 14 -29.78 -40.72 -31.01
CA GLY A 14 -29.71 -39.27 -30.92
C GLY A 14 -28.47 -38.92 -30.17
N LEU A 15 -27.35 -38.68 -30.90
CA LEU A 15 -26.18 -38.01 -30.34
C LEU A 15 -26.60 -36.56 -30.04
N GLY A 16 -27.01 -36.31 -28.79
CA GLY A 16 -27.11 -34.98 -28.24
C GLY A 16 -25.72 -34.44 -27.97
N LEU A 17 -25.22 -33.56 -28.84
CA LEU A 17 -24.10 -32.67 -28.59
C LEU A 17 -24.47 -31.78 -27.41
N LEU A 18 -24.03 -32.15 -26.22
CA LEU A 18 -23.97 -31.23 -25.08
C LEU A 18 -22.89 -30.18 -25.40
N SER A 19 -23.33 -29.05 -25.97
CA SER A 19 -22.53 -27.85 -26.04
C SER A 19 -22.31 -27.38 -24.58
N LEU A 20 -21.10 -27.62 -24.05
CA LEU A 20 -20.57 -26.93 -22.90
C LEU A 20 -20.53 -25.44 -23.23
N ALA A 21 -21.58 -24.71 -22.89
CA ALA A 21 -21.51 -23.27 -22.81
C ALA A 21 -20.53 -22.97 -21.67
N ALA A 22 -19.28 -22.70 -22.02
CA ALA A 22 -18.34 -22.08 -21.12
C ALA A 22 -18.99 -20.73 -20.71
N CYS A 23 -19.44 -20.63 -19.47
CA CYS A 23 -19.78 -19.35 -18.88
C CYS A 23 -18.48 -18.55 -18.80
N THR A 24 -18.18 -17.79 -19.84
CA THR A 24 -17.24 -16.67 -19.74
C THR A 24 -17.87 -15.70 -18.74
N GLN A 25 -17.33 -15.69 -17.51
CA GLN A 25 -17.64 -14.60 -16.60
C GLN A 25 -17.27 -13.29 -17.33
N PRO A 26 -18.14 -12.27 -17.29
CA PRO A 26 -17.78 -10.99 -17.85
C PRO A 26 -16.51 -10.51 -17.13
N GLU A 27 -15.49 -10.23 -17.93
CA GLU A 27 -14.23 -9.66 -17.46
C GLU A 27 -14.54 -8.40 -16.68
N GLN A 28 -14.26 -8.39 -15.38
CA GLN A 28 -14.48 -7.20 -14.58
C GLN A 28 -13.54 -6.11 -15.09
N PRO A 29 -14.04 -4.88 -15.30
CA PRO A 29 -13.18 -3.80 -15.75
C PRO A 29 -12.01 -3.65 -14.79
N GLN A 30 -10.79 -3.67 -15.35
CA GLN A 30 -9.58 -3.47 -14.55
C GLN A 30 -9.60 -2.06 -13.95
N PRO A 31 -9.18 -1.91 -12.69
CA PRO A 31 -9.05 -0.59 -12.08
C PRO A 31 -8.07 0.26 -12.89
N THR A 32 -8.45 1.50 -13.18
CA THR A 32 -7.65 2.45 -13.95
C THR A 32 -7.19 3.59 -13.08
N ARG A 33 -6.03 4.15 -13.40
CA ARG A 33 -5.50 5.38 -12.82
C ARG A 33 -6.33 6.58 -13.30
N GLU A 34 -6.08 7.77 -12.75
CA GLU A 34 -6.74 9.01 -13.17
C GLU A 34 -6.51 9.35 -14.65
N ASP A 35 -5.34 8.95 -15.21
CA ASP A 35 -5.01 9.10 -16.64
C ASP A 35 -5.69 8.06 -17.56
N GLY A 36 -6.54 7.20 -17.00
CA GLY A 36 -7.26 6.15 -17.72
C GLY A 36 -6.42 4.91 -18.05
N VAL A 37 -5.17 4.82 -17.60
CA VAL A 37 -4.32 3.66 -17.81
C VAL A 37 -4.63 2.59 -16.76
N PRO A 38 -4.88 1.33 -17.15
CA PRO A 38 -5.10 0.24 -16.20
C PRO A 38 -3.91 -0.01 -15.29
N PHE A 39 -4.17 -0.35 -14.01
CA PHE A 39 -3.13 -0.90 -13.15
C PHE A 39 -2.73 -2.30 -13.63
N ASP A 40 -1.43 -2.57 -13.64
CA ASP A 40 -0.93 -3.92 -13.91
C ASP A 40 -1.09 -4.78 -12.64
N LEU A 41 -2.09 -5.65 -12.64
CA LEU A 41 -2.40 -6.55 -11.53
C LEU A 41 -1.80 -7.96 -11.73
N SER A 42 -1.05 -8.18 -12.82
CA SER A 42 -0.44 -9.47 -13.10
C SER A 42 0.70 -9.80 -12.13
N PRO A 43 0.95 -11.07 -11.80
CA PRO A 43 2.10 -11.43 -10.97
C PRO A 43 3.44 -11.22 -11.69
N GLU A 44 3.46 -11.27 -13.02
CA GLU A 44 4.66 -11.10 -13.85
C GLU A 44 5.22 -9.68 -13.81
N GLN A 45 4.32 -8.67 -13.63
CA GLN A 45 4.69 -7.25 -13.56
C GLN A 45 5.65 -6.81 -14.68
N ASN A 46 5.34 -7.21 -15.92
CA ASN A 46 6.22 -6.97 -17.08
C ASN A 46 6.48 -5.48 -17.36
N SER A 47 5.61 -4.60 -16.87
CA SER A 47 5.74 -3.15 -16.98
C SER A 47 6.54 -2.52 -15.82
N ARG A 48 7.07 -3.33 -14.87
CA ARG A 48 7.85 -2.81 -13.74
C ARG A 48 9.10 -2.10 -14.21
N ILE A 49 9.33 -0.92 -13.68
CA ILE A 49 10.55 -0.16 -13.94
C ILE A 49 11.71 -0.86 -13.22
N ARG A 50 12.73 -1.22 -13.96
CA ARG A 50 13.96 -1.84 -13.45
C ARG A 50 15.13 -0.87 -13.65
N SER A 51 16.23 -1.13 -13.00
CA SER A 51 17.37 -0.23 -12.96
C SER A 51 18.69 -0.98 -13.07
N ASP A 52 19.70 -0.31 -13.62
CA ASP A 52 21.08 -0.80 -13.58
C ASP A 52 21.72 -0.53 -12.21
N VAL A 53 22.71 -1.36 -11.87
CA VAL A 53 23.49 -1.20 -10.63
C VAL A 53 24.20 0.15 -10.61
N ASP A 54 24.09 0.86 -9.49
CA ASP A 54 24.90 2.04 -9.18
C ASP A 54 26.11 1.60 -8.34
N PRO A 55 27.32 1.57 -8.89
CA PRO A 55 28.50 1.13 -8.17
C PRO A 55 28.81 1.96 -6.92
N ALA A 56 28.47 3.28 -6.95
CA ALA A 56 28.71 4.16 -5.81
C ALA A 56 27.76 3.85 -4.65
N ALA A 57 26.46 3.64 -4.94
CA ALA A 57 25.49 3.22 -3.95
C ALA A 57 25.83 1.83 -3.39
N ARG A 58 26.18 0.87 -4.27
CA ARG A 58 26.58 -0.48 -3.88
C ARG A 58 27.79 -0.51 -2.95
N ALA A 59 28.78 0.34 -3.19
CA ALA A 59 30.00 0.43 -2.36
C ALA A 59 29.72 0.87 -0.91
N LEU A 60 28.54 1.40 -0.61
CA LEU A 60 28.12 1.80 0.73
C LEU A 60 27.51 0.66 1.54
N LEU A 61 27.23 -0.51 0.90
CA LEU A 61 26.62 -1.65 1.59
C LEU A 61 27.54 -2.21 2.66
N PRO A 62 26.99 -2.63 3.82
CA PRO A 62 27.70 -3.49 4.76
C PRO A 62 28.18 -4.77 4.06
N GLU A 63 29.40 -5.22 4.37
CA GLU A 63 30.05 -6.34 3.68
C GLU A 63 29.22 -7.63 3.71
N ASN A 64 28.61 -7.94 4.86
CA ASN A 64 27.75 -9.11 5.02
C ASN A 64 26.51 -9.08 4.12
N ILE A 65 25.91 -7.90 3.89
CA ILE A 65 24.75 -7.73 3.01
C ILE A 65 25.20 -7.85 1.54
N ALA A 66 26.31 -7.19 1.19
CA ALA A 66 26.86 -7.26 -0.16
C ALA A 66 27.26 -8.69 -0.56
N ALA A 67 27.85 -9.44 0.37
CA ALA A 67 28.24 -10.84 0.16
C ALA A 67 27.04 -11.80 0.12
N GLY A 68 25.96 -11.51 0.85
CA GLY A 68 24.73 -12.30 0.83
C GLY A 68 23.95 -12.21 -0.48
N GLY A 69 24.10 -11.12 -1.24
CA GLY A 69 23.50 -10.93 -2.55
C GLY A 69 21.97 -10.77 -2.57
N VAL A 70 21.30 -10.83 -1.41
CA VAL A 70 19.84 -10.79 -1.27
C VAL A 70 19.42 -9.69 -0.31
N LEU A 71 18.46 -8.88 -0.74
CA LEU A 71 17.75 -7.89 0.08
C LEU A 71 16.38 -8.42 0.48
N THR A 72 16.24 -8.89 1.72
CA THR A 72 14.93 -9.30 2.26
C THR A 72 14.23 -8.09 2.87
N VAL A 73 12.98 -7.83 2.45
CA VAL A 73 12.20 -6.69 2.91
C VAL A 73 10.79 -7.09 3.32
N GLY A 74 10.26 -6.46 4.36
CA GLY A 74 8.85 -6.56 4.74
C GLY A 74 7.98 -5.64 3.88
N VAL A 75 6.89 -6.16 3.32
CA VAL A 75 5.89 -5.41 2.55
C VAL A 75 4.49 -5.77 3.01
N LEU A 76 3.51 -4.85 2.88
CA LEU A 76 2.11 -5.17 3.16
C LEU A 76 1.47 -5.86 1.94
N ASN A 77 0.23 -6.36 2.10
CA ASN A 77 -0.53 -6.95 0.99
C ASN A 77 -2.01 -6.54 0.94
N THR A 78 -2.38 -5.49 1.65
CA THR A 78 -3.79 -5.06 1.78
C THR A 78 -4.01 -3.57 1.48
N SER A 79 -3.01 -2.88 0.93
CA SER A 79 -3.04 -1.42 0.69
C SER A 79 -2.80 -1.05 -0.78
N PRO A 80 -3.74 -1.34 -1.71
CA PRO A 80 -3.59 -0.89 -3.09
C PRO A 80 -3.61 0.65 -3.16
N PRO A 81 -2.90 1.28 -4.10
CA PRO A 81 -1.90 0.74 -5.02
C PRO A 81 -0.49 0.68 -4.43
N LEU A 82 -0.35 0.88 -3.10
CA LEU A 82 0.94 0.93 -2.40
C LEU A 82 1.60 -0.46 -2.33
N SER A 83 0.93 -1.41 -1.69
CA SER A 83 1.39 -2.79 -1.56
C SER A 83 0.19 -3.72 -1.37
N PHE A 84 -0.01 -4.67 -2.27
CA PHE A 84 -1.15 -5.59 -2.28
C PHE A 84 -0.81 -6.86 -3.08
N SER A 85 -1.67 -7.88 -3.03
CA SER A 85 -1.45 -9.10 -3.80
C SER A 85 -1.88 -8.94 -5.25
N ALA A 86 -1.13 -9.55 -6.16
CA ALA A 86 -1.48 -9.69 -7.57
C ALA A 86 -2.71 -10.60 -7.76
N THR A 87 -3.11 -10.84 -9.00
CA THR A 87 -4.26 -11.70 -9.34
C THR A 87 -4.09 -13.19 -8.97
N ASP A 88 -2.88 -13.59 -8.58
CA ASP A 88 -2.58 -14.93 -8.04
C ASP A 88 -2.79 -15.03 -6.50
N ASP A 89 -3.18 -13.92 -5.85
CA ASP A 89 -3.36 -13.80 -4.39
C ASP A 89 -2.09 -14.05 -3.55
N VAL A 90 -0.93 -14.19 -4.19
CA VAL A 90 0.35 -14.54 -3.54
C VAL A 90 1.42 -13.49 -3.78
N THR A 91 1.63 -13.07 -5.04
CA THR A 91 2.72 -12.18 -5.42
C THR A 91 2.47 -10.76 -4.94
N PRO A 92 3.36 -10.17 -4.09
CA PRO A 92 3.19 -8.78 -3.68
C PRO A 92 3.56 -7.84 -4.83
N ILE A 93 2.70 -6.84 -5.07
CA ILE A 93 2.83 -5.81 -6.10
C ILE A 93 2.50 -4.43 -5.53
N GLY A 94 2.75 -3.39 -6.31
CA GLY A 94 2.43 -2.00 -5.95
C GLY A 94 3.67 -1.13 -5.80
N SER A 95 3.46 0.17 -5.58
CA SER A 95 4.52 1.17 -5.62
C SER A 95 5.60 1.01 -4.52
N GLU A 96 5.23 0.48 -3.35
CA GLU A 96 6.19 0.16 -2.28
C GLU A 96 7.12 -0.98 -2.71
N VAL A 97 6.54 -2.01 -3.35
CA VAL A 97 7.28 -3.15 -3.88
C VAL A 97 8.18 -2.72 -5.04
N ASP A 98 7.67 -1.88 -5.96
CA ASP A 98 8.44 -1.33 -7.06
C ASP A 98 9.62 -0.46 -6.57
N THR A 99 9.40 0.35 -5.52
CA THR A 99 10.46 1.12 -4.89
C THR A 99 11.55 0.21 -4.28
N ALA A 100 11.15 -0.88 -3.63
CA ALA A 100 12.09 -1.86 -3.09
C ALA A 100 12.90 -2.55 -4.20
N TYR A 101 12.28 -2.86 -5.36
CA TYR A 101 12.99 -3.38 -6.54
C TYR A 101 14.03 -2.40 -7.07
N LEU A 102 13.69 -1.10 -7.20
CA LEU A 102 14.64 -0.09 -7.65
C LEU A 102 15.84 0.03 -6.71
N VAL A 103 15.59 -0.02 -5.39
CA VAL A 103 16.68 0.00 -4.39
C VAL A 103 17.55 -1.24 -4.54
N ALA A 104 16.96 -2.43 -4.64
CA ALA A 104 17.70 -3.68 -4.81
C ALA A 104 18.52 -3.69 -6.09
N ASP A 105 17.93 -3.27 -7.23
CA ASP A 105 18.60 -3.16 -8.53
C ASP A 105 19.82 -2.23 -8.44
N LYS A 106 19.65 -1.00 -7.93
CA LYS A 106 20.74 -0.03 -7.76
C LYS A 106 21.86 -0.56 -6.88
N LEU A 107 21.52 -1.38 -5.89
CA LEU A 107 22.50 -2.01 -5.00
C LEU A 107 23.07 -3.34 -5.54
N GLY A 108 22.55 -3.83 -6.68
CA GLY A 108 22.95 -5.09 -7.29
C GLY A 108 22.65 -6.30 -6.39
N LEU A 109 21.49 -6.27 -5.72
CA LEU A 109 20.97 -7.33 -4.86
C LEU A 109 19.70 -7.95 -5.48
N GLU A 110 19.48 -9.22 -5.22
CA GLU A 110 18.20 -9.86 -5.48
C GLU A 110 17.18 -9.42 -4.41
N LEU A 111 15.99 -8.96 -4.81
CA LEU A 111 14.93 -8.61 -3.87
C LEU A 111 14.16 -9.86 -3.44
N ASN A 112 13.98 -10.03 -2.13
CA ASN A 112 13.14 -11.05 -1.51
C ASN A 112 12.03 -10.35 -0.67
N PRO A 113 10.87 -10.01 -1.26
CA PRO A 113 9.79 -9.37 -0.53
C PRO A 113 9.03 -10.39 0.33
N GLN A 114 8.87 -10.10 1.61
CA GLN A 114 8.15 -10.92 2.58
C GLN A 114 6.87 -10.20 3.00
N VAL A 115 5.72 -10.84 2.80
CA VAL A 115 4.44 -10.27 3.21
C VAL A 115 4.33 -10.24 4.74
N THR A 116 3.91 -9.12 5.26
CA THR A 116 3.68 -8.88 6.69
C THR A 116 2.43 -8.02 6.90
N SER A 117 2.01 -7.85 8.16
CA SER A 117 0.95 -6.90 8.53
C SER A 117 1.53 -5.65 9.20
N TRP A 118 0.68 -4.61 9.33
CA TRP A 118 1.09 -3.37 9.99
C TRP A 118 1.54 -3.59 11.44
N GLU A 119 0.89 -4.49 12.17
CA GLU A 119 1.23 -4.80 13.57
C GLU A 119 2.53 -5.60 13.70
N ASN A 120 2.85 -6.41 12.68
CA ASN A 120 3.95 -7.37 12.77
C ASN A 120 5.28 -6.86 12.20
N TRP A 121 5.28 -5.88 11.26
CA TRP A 121 6.53 -5.42 10.67
C TRP A 121 7.57 -4.93 11.71
N PRO A 122 7.19 -4.23 12.81
CA PRO A 122 8.18 -3.77 13.78
C PRO A 122 8.85 -4.93 14.52
N LEU A 123 8.07 -5.96 14.85
CA LEU A 123 8.57 -7.14 15.57
C LEU A 123 9.52 -7.94 14.68
N LYS A 124 9.15 -8.18 13.43
CA LYS A 124 9.94 -8.95 12.49
C LYS A 124 11.20 -8.21 12.05
N LEU A 125 11.14 -6.89 11.87
CA LEU A 125 12.33 -6.08 11.61
C LEU A 125 13.27 -6.12 12.83
N GLY A 126 12.73 -5.99 14.07
CA GLY A 126 13.48 -6.11 15.32
C GLY A 126 14.11 -7.49 15.51
N ALA A 127 13.48 -8.55 15.02
CA ALA A 127 13.99 -9.92 15.03
C ALA A 127 14.98 -10.21 13.88
N HIS A 128 15.34 -9.23 13.05
CA HIS A 128 16.20 -9.38 11.87
C HIS A 128 15.67 -10.37 10.80
N GLU A 129 14.35 -10.62 10.76
CA GLU A 129 13.72 -11.38 9.68
C GLU A 129 13.75 -10.60 8.35
N TYR A 130 13.85 -9.26 8.42
CA TYR A 130 14.02 -8.36 7.30
C TYR A 130 15.27 -7.49 7.48
N HIS A 131 15.86 -7.08 6.35
CA HIS A 131 16.86 -6.01 6.33
C HIS A 131 16.21 -4.63 6.46
N ALA A 132 15.01 -4.49 5.90
CA ALA A 132 14.23 -3.25 5.89
C ALA A 132 12.74 -3.53 5.71
N THR A 133 11.90 -2.49 5.84
CA THR A 133 10.51 -2.56 5.42
C THR A 133 10.16 -1.41 4.47
N PHE A 134 9.36 -1.73 3.43
CA PHE A 134 8.72 -0.80 2.49
C PHE A 134 7.21 -0.98 2.65
N ALA A 135 6.63 -0.23 3.59
CA ALA A 135 5.25 -0.44 4.06
C ALA A 135 4.55 0.88 4.38
N ASN A 136 4.81 1.92 3.58
CA ASN A 136 4.25 3.25 3.80
C ASN A 136 4.52 3.79 5.22
N VAL A 137 5.73 3.54 5.73
CA VAL A 137 6.10 3.99 7.08
C VAL A 137 6.47 5.46 7.06
N GLY A 138 5.65 6.29 7.69
CA GLY A 138 5.96 7.70 7.91
C GLY A 138 7.02 7.89 8.99
N VAL A 139 7.95 8.82 8.77
CA VAL A 139 8.94 9.21 9.78
C VAL A 139 8.25 9.93 10.95
N THR A 140 8.56 9.54 12.17
CA THR A 140 8.05 10.19 13.39
C THR A 140 9.09 10.19 14.48
N GLU A 141 9.08 11.19 15.37
CA GLU A 141 10.03 11.28 16.49
C GLU A 141 10.12 9.99 17.35
N PRO A 142 9.01 9.31 17.71
CA PRO A 142 9.12 8.05 18.44
C PRO A 142 9.82 6.94 17.65
N ARG A 143 9.64 6.90 16.30
CA ARG A 143 10.27 5.90 15.45
C ARG A 143 11.76 6.14 15.26
N LEU A 144 12.24 7.39 15.29
CA LEU A 144 13.66 7.73 15.21
C LEU A 144 14.51 7.11 16.34
N LYS A 145 13.88 6.77 17.46
CA LYS A 145 14.57 6.09 18.56
C LYS A 145 14.94 4.63 18.23
N LEU A 146 14.23 4.03 17.29
CA LEU A 146 14.33 2.60 16.97
C LEU A 146 14.86 2.33 15.57
N TYR A 147 14.69 3.28 14.63
CA TYR A 147 14.91 3.08 13.20
C TYR A 147 15.69 4.24 12.59
N ASP A 148 16.42 3.92 11.53
CA ASP A 148 16.99 4.85 10.58
C ASP A 148 16.21 4.78 9.26
N PHE A 149 16.10 5.88 8.54
CA PHE A 149 15.22 6.04 7.41
C PHE A 149 15.94 6.58 6.18
N ALA A 150 15.56 6.07 5.00
CA ALA A 150 15.85 6.68 3.70
C ALA A 150 14.51 7.09 3.06
N THR A 151 14.27 8.40 2.92
CA THR A 151 12.96 8.90 2.46
C THR A 151 12.81 8.73 0.96
N TYR A 152 11.58 8.47 0.50
CA TYR A 152 11.31 8.33 -0.93
C TYR A 152 10.01 9.01 -1.39
N ARG A 153 9.06 9.30 -0.50
CA ARG A 153 7.74 9.81 -0.91
C ARG A 153 7.18 10.83 0.09
N ALA A 154 6.48 11.85 -0.40
CA ALA A 154 5.62 12.67 0.45
C ALA A 154 4.52 11.81 1.08
N ALA A 155 4.01 12.22 2.23
CA ALA A 155 3.03 11.45 2.96
C ALA A 155 1.75 12.26 3.19
N TYR A 156 0.65 11.82 2.54
CA TYR A 156 -0.67 12.39 2.72
C TYR A 156 -1.67 11.33 3.18
N MET A 157 -2.72 11.78 3.85
CA MET A 157 -3.89 11.01 4.24
C MET A 157 -5.12 11.52 3.51
N GLY A 158 -6.03 10.61 3.13
CA GLY A 158 -7.28 10.94 2.47
C GLY A 158 -8.49 10.46 3.29
N PHE A 159 -9.49 11.31 3.39
CA PHE A 159 -10.80 10.94 3.96
C PHE A 159 -11.66 10.35 2.83
N LEU A 160 -11.71 9.02 2.74
CA LEU A 160 -12.59 8.32 1.82
C LEU A 160 -14.01 8.30 2.40
N ALA A 161 -15.00 8.63 1.59
CA ALA A 161 -16.42 8.71 1.96
C ALA A 161 -17.29 8.07 0.88
N ARG A 162 -18.55 7.80 1.21
CA ARG A 162 -19.56 7.50 0.17
C ARG A 162 -19.81 8.74 -0.66
N LYS A 163 -19.98 8.57 -1.97
CA LYS A 163 -20.15 9.65 -2.93
C LYS A 163 -21.33 10.55 -2.54
N GLY A 164 -21.08 11.86 -2.49
CA GLY A 164 -22.07 12.86 -2.10
C GLY A 164 -22.44 12.90 -0.62
N GLN A 165 -21.72 12.15 0.26
CA GLN A 165 -22.03 12.09 1.67
C GLN A 165 -20.97 12.84 2.52
N GLY A 166 -21.45 13.54 3.54
CA GLY A 166 -20.62 14.29 4.49
C GLY A 166 -19.98 15.56 3.89
N PRO A 167 -19.40 16.42 4.71
CA PRO A 167 -18.63 17.59 4.28
C PRO A 167 -17.27 17.18 3.68
N VAL A 168 -16.62 18.10 2.96
CA VAL A 168 -15.19 18.03 2.71
C VAL A 168 -14.47 18.24 4.03
N VAL A 169 -13.54 17.36 4.35
CA VAL A 169 -12.82 17.40 5.63
C VAL A 169 -11.54 18.21 5.48
N GLU A 170 -11.51 19.37 6.09
CA GLU A 170 -10.36 20.29 6.10
C GLU A 170 -9.87 20.56 7.53
N SER A 171 -10.73 20.32 8.53
CA SER A 171 -10.48 20.63 9.93
C SER A 171 -11.15 19.63 10.88
N PRO A 172 -10.81 19.64 12.18
CA PRO A 172 -11.49 18.83 13.19
C PRO A 172 -13.01 19.02 13.23
N ASP A 173 -13.51 20.23 12.95
CA ASP A 173 -14.94 20.55 12.97
C ASP A 173 -15.76 19.70 12.01
N ASP A 174 -15.16 19.33 10.87
CA ASP A 174 -15.84 18.58 9.81
C ASP A 174 -16.10 17.12 10.17
N ILE A 175 -15.39 16.60 11.17
CA ILE A 175 -15.58 15.22 11.66
C ILE A 175 -16.34 15.15 13.00
N SER A 176 -16.79 16.28 13.55
CA SER A 176 -17.53 16.32 14.81
C SER A 176 -18.80 15.45 14.75
N GLY A 177 -18.96 14.52 15.71
CA GLY A 177 -20.08 13.58 15.80
C GLY A 177 -20.14 12.54 14.70
N ARG A 178 -19.09 12.42 13.84
CA ARG A 178 -19.00 11.45 12.77
C ARG A 178 -18.37 10.14 13.22
N LYS A 179 -18.61 9.06 12.47
CA LYS A 179 -17.96 7.79 12.67
C LYS A 179 -16.83 7.61 11.66
N LEU A 180 -15.61 7.49 12.16
CA LEU A 180 -14.42 7.31 11.34
C LEU A 180 -13.81 5.93 11.55
N SER A 181 -13.19 5.41 10.50
CA SER A 181 -12.31 4.24 10.63
C SER A 181 -10.86 4.65 10.41
N VAL A 182 -9.99 4.04 11.20
CA VAL A 182 -8.53 4.08 11.06
C VAL A 182 -7.94 2.72 11.40
N THR A 183 -6.71 2.47 10.94
CA THR A 183 -5.95 1.30 11.38
C THR A 183 -5.24 1.63 12.70
N PRO A 184 -5.33 0.77 13.73
CA PRO A 184 -4.71 1.01 15.02
C PRO A 184 -3.18 1.11 14.94
N GLY A 185 -2.55 1.90 15.81
CA GLY A 185 -1.10 2.12 15.88
C GLY A 185 -0.54 2.97 14.74
N THR A 186 -1.39 3.59 13.93
CA THR A 186 -1.00 4.44 12.80
C THR A 186 -0.95 5.93 13.16
N ASN A 187 -0.43 6.74 12.22
CA ASN A 187 -0.52 8.20 12.34
C ASN A 187 -1.97 8.69 12.17
N GLN A 188 -2.79 7.99 11.39
CA GLN A 188 -4.21 8.29 11.21
C GLN A 188 -4.94 8.30 12.55
N GLU A 189 -4.76 7.25 13.35
CA GLU A 189 -5.34 7.15 14.69
C GLU A 189 -4.91 8.34 15.57
N LYS A 190 -3.60 8.62 15.61
CA LYS A 190 -3.06 9.73 16.41
C LYS A 190 -3.63 11.09 15.99
N ILE A 191 -3.80 11.32 14.68
CA ILE A 191 -4.35 12.57 14.15
C ILE A 191 -5.81 12.71 14.58
N VAL A 192 -6.64 11.67 14.44
CA VAL A 192 -8.05 11.75 14.83
C VAL A 192 -8.19 11.89 16.34
N MET A 193 -7.35 11.21 17.13
CA MET A 193 -7.34 11.43 18.60
C MET A 193 -7.00 12.86 18.95
N ALA A 194 -5.97 13.46 18.35
CA ALA A 194 -5.60 14.86 18.58
C ALA A 194 -6.70 15.83 18.10
N TRP A 195 -7.43 15.50 17.04
CA TRP A 195 -8.58 16.26 16.59
C TRP A 195 -9.75 16.15 17.56
N ASN A 196 -10.01 14.96 18.11
CA ASN A 196 -11.03 14.76 19.13
C ASN A 196 -10.74 15.57 20.40
N GLU A 197 -9.49 15.63 20.88
CA GLU A 197 -9.10 16.49 22.00
C GLU A 197 -9.42 17.98 21.72
N GLN A 198 -9.21 18.45 20.48
CA GLN A 198 -9.56 19.83 20.11
C GLN A 198 -11.08 20.06 20.08
N LEU A 199 -11.86 19.09 19.60
CA LEU A 199 -13.32 19.16 19.58
C LEU A 199 -13.88 19.22 21.01
N GLU A 200 -13.40 18.34 21.89
CA GLU A 200 -13.79 18.30 23.31
C GLU A 200 -13.47 19.63 24.04
N ALA A 201 -12.26 20.19 23.79
CA ALA A 201 -11.87 21.48 24.33
C ALA A 201 -12.77 22.63 23.87
N GLN A 202 -13.44 22.50 22.73
CA GLN A 202 -14.43 23.44 22.19
C GLN A 202 -15.88 23.13 22.62
N GLY A 203 -16.10 22.05 23.40
CA GLY A 203 -17.43 21.59 23.78
C GLY A 203 -18.21 20.94 22.62
N LYS A 204 -17.53 20.49 21.58
CA LYS A 204 -18.11 19.77 20.43
C LYS A 204 -18.03 18.27 20.66
N GLU A 205 -18.91 17.52 19.98
CA GLU A 205 -18.92 16.07 20.03
C GLU A 205 -17.69 15.49 19.30
N PRO A 206 -16.88 14.62 19.95
CA PRO A 206 -15.77 13.97 19.29
C PRO A 206 -16.25 12.96 18.23
N ALA A 207 -15.39 12.67 17.28
CA ALA A 207 -15.63 11.62 16.30
C ALA A 207 -15.52 10.24 16.95
N ALA A 208 -16.45 9.34 16.66
CA ALA A 208 -16.36 7.94 17.06
C ALA A 208 -15.36 7.18 16.16
N LEU A 209 -14.47 6.39 16.76
CA LEU A 209 -13.47 5.61 16.05
C LEU A 209 -13.82 4.13 16.04
N ASP A 210 -13.95 3.56 14.82
CA ASP A 210 -14.01 2.13 14.59
C ASP A 210 -12.66 1.67 14.03
N LEU A 211 -12.00 0.73 14.71
CA LEU A 211 -10.66 0.27 14.36
C LEU A 211 -10.75 -0.97 13.46
N TYR A 212 -10.18 -0.88 12.25
CA TYR A 212 -10.06 -2.00 11.32
C TYR A 212 -8.60 -2.32 11.04
N LEU A 213 -8.23 -3.60 11.12
CA LEU A 213 -6.86 -4.07 10.88
C LEU A 213 -6.52 -4.14 9.39
N ASP A 214 -7.51 -4.27 8.53
CA ASP A 214 -7.32 -4.27 7.08
C ASP A 214 -8.23 -3.27 6.35
N ASN A 215 -7.73 -2.78 5.22
CA ASN A 215 -8.39 -1.75 4.43
C ASN A 215 -9.68 -2.26 3.77
N THR A 216 -9.76 -3.54 3.41
CA THR A 216 -10.92 -4.12 2.74
C THR A 216 -12.14 -4.08 3.65
N ASN A 217 -11.99 -4.48 4.91
CA ASN A 217 -13.06 -4.43 5.90
C ASN A 217 -13.50 -2.99 6.21
N ALA A 218 -12.56 -2.03 6.28
CA ALA A 218 -12.88 -0.61 6.45
C ALA A 218 -13.71 -0.08 5.27
N VAL A 219 -13.30 -0.38 4.04
CA VAL A 219 -14.01 0.03 2.82
C VAL A 219 -15.41 -0.61 2.72
N LEU A 220 -15.55 -1.89 3.09
CA LEU A 220 -16.85 -2.55 3.15
C LEU A 220 -17.78 -1.91 4.21
N ALA A 221 -17.23 -1.56 5.38
CA ALA A 221 -17.98 -0.86 6.42
C ALA A 221 -18.44 0.53 5.96
N LEU A 222 -17.57 1.26 5.25
CA LEU A 222 -17.88 2.55 4.64
C LEU A 222 -19.00 2.44 3.61
N ALA A 223 -18.89 1.53 2.66
CA ALA A 223 -19.89 1.30 1.62
C ALA A 223 -21.25 0.89 2.22
N ALA A 224 -21.23 0.08 3.29
CA ALA A 224 -22.42 -0.33 4.01
C ALA A 224 -23.03 0.79 4.90
N GLY A 225 -22.43 1.98 4.98
CA GLY A 225 -22.89 3.09 5.80
C GLY A 225 -22.71 2.90 7.32
N ARG A 226 -21.84 1.98 7.74
CA ARG A 226 -21.52 1.75 9.16
C ARG A 226 -20.62 2.84 9.72
N ILE A 227 -19.77 3.41 8.87
CA ILE A 227 -18.88 4.56 9.14
C ILE A 227 -19.13 5.64 8.09
N ASP A 228 -18.77 6.88 8.41
CA ASP A 228 -18.92 8.04 7.53
C ASP A 228 -17.66 8.28 6.69
N TYR A 229 -16.48 8.08 7.31
CA TYR A 229 -15.19 8.25 6.66
C TYR A 229 -14.24 7.10 7.00
N TYR A 230 -13.39 6.76 6.03
CA TYR A 230 -12.21 5.96 6.24
C TYR A 230 -10.97 6.83 5.99
N LEU A 231 -10.20 7.14 7.04
CA LEU A 231 -8.95 7.88 6.93
C LEU A 231 -7.83 6.90 6.62
N SER A 232 -7.37 6.92 5.38
CA SER A 232 -6.34 6.04 4.83
C SER A 232 -5.16 6.83 4.26
N PRO A 233 -4.05 6.18 3.88
CA PRO A 233 -3.09 6.80 2.98
C PRO A 233 -3.82 7.35 1.75
N PHE A 234 -3.48 8.59 1.34
CA PHE A 234 -4.16 9.26 0.23
C PHE A 234 -4.18 8.42 -1.06
N PRO A 235 -3.06 7.76 -1.48
CA PRO A 235 -3.10 6.89 -2.67
C PRO A 235 -4.08 5.73 -2.54
N THR A 236 -4.21 5.15 -1.35
CA THR A 236 -5.17 4.05 -1.10
C THR A 236 -6.61 4.54 -1.21
N GLY A 237 -6.92 5.69 -0.62
CA GLY A 237 -8.23 6.32 -0.77
C GLY A 237 -8.55 6.65 -2.23
N SER A 238 -7.60 7.23 -2.96
CA SER A 238 -7.73 7.55 -4.39
C SER A 238 -7.94 6.31 -5.25
N TYR A 239 -7.22 5.21 -4.96
CA TYR A 239 -7.41 3.93 -5.64
C TYR A 239 -8.85 3.42 -5.47
N TYR A 240 -9.39 3.41 -4.25
CA TYR A 240 -10.76 2.97 -4.02
C TYR A 240 -11.79 3.91 -4.66
N ALA A 241 -11.56 5.22 -4.66
CA ALA A 241 -12.41 6.18 -5.34
C ALA A 241 -12.39 6.00 -6.88
N ALA A 242 -11.25 5.62 -7.46
CA ALA A 242 -11.12 5.35 -8.89
C ALA A 242 -11.71 4.00 -9.32
N THR A 243 -11.78 3.02 -8.40
CA THR A 243 -12.24 1.65 -8.70
C THR A 243 -13.67 1.36 -8.27
N ARG A 244 -14.32 2.32 -7.60
CA ARG A 244 -15.68 2.20 -7.04
C ARG A 244 -16.46 3.49 -7.26
N ASP A 245 -17.52 3.39 -8.04
CA ASP A 245 -18.39 4.53 -8.37
C ASP A 245 -19.17 5.10 -7.18
N ASP A 246 -19.27 4.34 -6.07
CA ASP A 246 -19.98 4.70 -4.86
C ASP A 246 -19.13 5.43 -3.81
N LEU A 247 -17.81 5.59 -4.07
CA LEU A 247 -16.87 6.22 -3.15
C LEU A 247 -16.18 7.44 -3.78
N GLU A 248 -15.71 8.35 -2.93
CA GLU A 248 -14.89 9.51 -3.31
C GLU A 248 -13.98 9.95 -2.15
N VAL A 249 -12.87 10.61 -2.47
CA VAL A 249 -12.02 11.25 -1.46
C VAL A 249 -12.60 12.64 -1.14
N ARG A 250 -12.89 12.89 0.13
CA ARG A 250 -13.50 14.14 0.61
C ARG A 250 -12.62 14.89 1.61
N GLY A 251 -11.33 14.90 1.36
CA GLY A 251 -10.35 15.66 2.14
C GLY A 251 -8.97 15.04 2.05
N LYS A 252 -7.94 15.88 2.13
CA LYS A 252 -6.53 15.49 2.08
C LYS A 252 -5.76 16.30 3.12
N ILE A 253 -5.02 15.61 3.97
CA ILE A 253 -4.19 16.23 5.01
C ILE A 253 -2.79 15.64 5.00
N SER A 254 -1.83 16.32 5.62
CA SER A 254 -0.50 15.73 5.85
C SER A 254 -0.59 14.53 6.79
N ALA A 255 0.15 13.46 6.49
CA ALA A 255 0.27 12.29 7.36
C ALA A 255 1.03 12.55 8.66
N GLY A 256 1.70 13.69 8.79
CA GLY A 256 2.38 14.16 9.99
C GLY A 256 1.67 15.31 10.69
N TRP A 257 0.39 15.56 10.34
CA TRP A 257 -0.36 16.70 10.90
C TRP A 257 -0.07 16.90 12.40
N PRO A 258 0.11 18.16 12.88
CA PRO A 258 0.01 19.44 12.17
C PRO A 258 1.25 19.81 11.33
N LYS A 259 2.30 19.00 11.35
CA LYS A 259 3.49 19.15 10.53
C LYS A 259 3.39 18.29 9.25
N SER A 260 4.40 18.36 8.39
CA SER A 260 4.60 17.40 7.31
C SER A 260 5.38 16.19 7.81
N THR A 261 5.30 15.09 7.07
CA THR A 261 6.20 13.94 7.21
C THR A 261 6.44 13.30 5.87
N LEU A 262 7.43 12.42 5.79
CA LEU A 262 7.83 11.69 4.59
C LEU A 262 7.68 10.19 4.83
N VAL A 263 7.37 9.44 3.78
CA VAL A 263 7.44 7.98 3.76
C VAL A 263 8.88 7.56 3.48
N ALA A 264 9.34 6.53 4.16
CA ALA A 264 10.72 6.09 4.07
C ALA A 264 10.90 4.57 4.12
N ALA A 265 11.93 4.08 3.44
CA ALA A 265 12.51 2.78 3.69
C ALA A 265 13.03 2.77 5.13
N THR A 266 12.49 1.84 5.93
CA THR A 266 12.74 1.79 7.37
C THR A 266 13.69 0.64 7.67
N THR A 267 14.80 0.95 8.32
CA THR A 267 15.82 -0.02 8.74
C THR A 267 16.01 0.04 10.25
N LEU A 268 16.55 -1.02 10.84
CA LEU A 268 16.95 -0.93 12.26
C LEU A 268 17.99 0.18 12.43
N LYS A 269 17.89 0.86 13.56
CA LYS A 269 18.85 1.88 13.96
C LYS A 269 20.26 1.31 13.95
N ASN A 270 21.19 2.04 13.37
CA ASN A 270 22.60 1.66 13.24
C ASN A 270 22.86 0.37 12.40
N SER A 271 21.91 -0.09 11.60
CA SER A 271 22.12 -1.23 10.70
C SER A 271 23.13 -0.95 9.57
N GLY A 272 23.43 0.32 9.31
CA GLY A 272 24.27 0.74 8.19
C GLY A 272 23.55 0.77 6.84
N LEU A 273 22.22 0.51 6.77
CA LEU A 273 21.47 0.39 5.52
C LEU A 273 20.80 1.69 5.05
N ALA A 274 20.53 2.65 5.93
CA ALA A 274 19.88 3.90 5.53
C ALA A 274 20.68 4.67 4.48
N ARG A 275 22.01 4.71 4.60
CA ARG A 275 22.91 5.42 3.67
C ARG A 275 22.96 4.78 2.27
N PRO A 276 23.20 3.47 2.09
CA PRO A 276 23.14 2.85 0.76
C PRO A 276 21.72 2.93 0.14
N PHE A 277 20.67 2.84 0.93
CA PHE A 277 19.30 3.00 0.43
C PHE A 277 19.03 4.42 -0.06
N GLN A 278 19.42 5.43 0.71
CA GLN A 278 19.31 6.81 0.28
C GLN A 278 20.08 7.07 -1.02
N ALA A 279 21.32 6.55 -1.14
CA ALA A 279 22.11 6.70 -2.36
C ALA A 279 21.46 6.01 -3.57
N ALA A 280 20.89 4.80 -3.37
CA ALA A 280 20.16 4.07 -4.39
C ALA A 280 18.88 4.82 -4.83
N LEU A 281 18.11 5.33 -3.88
CA LEU A 281 16.91 6.13 -4.15
C LEU A 281 17.27 7.43 -4.87
N GLN A 282 18.30 8.14 -4.42
CA GLN A 282 18.76 9.37 -5.07
C GLN A 282 19.22 9.11 -6.50
N SER A 283 19.92 8.00 -6.75
CA SER A 283 20.32 7.58 -8.10
C SER A 283 19.09 7.34 -8.98
N ALA A 284 18.08 6.60 -8.50
CA ALA A 284 16.84 6.34 -9.23
C ALA A 284 15.98 7.60 -9.44
N ILE A 285 16.02 8.57 -8.51
CA ILE A 285 15.37 9.87 -8.65
C ILE A 285 16.07 10.66 -9.78
N THR A 286 17.40 10.72 -9.76
CA THR A 286 18.21 11.47 -10.70
C THR A 286 18.10 10.93 -12.13
N SER A 287 18.02 9.61 -12.30
CA SER A 287 17.85 8.94 -13.61
C SER A 287 16.41 9.02 -14.15
N GLY A 288 15.43 9.43 -13.31
CA GLY A 288 14.01 9.48 -13.66
C GLY A 288 13.25 8.14 -13.47
N GLU A 289 13.93 7.05 -13.19
CA GLU A 289 13.35 5.72 -12.99
C GLU A 289 12.34 5.71 -11.83
N TYR A 290 12.67 6.41 -10.73
CA TYR A 290 11.79 6.50 -9.58
C TYR A 290 10.49 7.27 -9.89
N ARG A 291 10.58 8.39 -10.64
CA ARG A 291 9.38 9.11 -11.10
C ARG A 291 8.51 8.21 -11.98
N ALA A 292 9.11 7.49 -12.92
CA ALA A 292 8.39 6.55 -13.78
C ALA A 292 7.69 5.43 -12.98
N ALA A 293 8.33 4.91 -11.93
CA ALA A 293 7.73 3.93 -11.04
C ALA A 293 6.54 4.49 -10.26
N LEU A 294 6.63 5.72 -9.74
CA LEU A 294 5.51 6.40 -9.07
C LEU A 294 4.36 6.68 -10.04
N THR A 295 4.65 7.17 -11.26
CA THR A 295 3.64 7.38 -12.30
C THR A 295 2.92 6.08 -12.63
N ARG A 296 3.66 4.95 -12.75
CA ARG A 296 3.07 3.62 -12.94
C ARG A 296 2.08 3.25 -11.84
N GLY A 297 2.36 3.63 -10.60
CA GLY A 297 1.50 3.41 -9.43
C GLY A 297 0.39 4.45 -9.26
N GLY A 298 0.34 5.52 -10.06
CA GLY A 298 -0.62 6.62 -9.87
C GLY A 298 -0.27 7.54 -8.68
N LEU A 299 1.03 7.63 -8.31
CA LEU A 299 1.48 8.36 -7.12
C LEU A 299 2.39 9.56 -7.46
N GLU A 300 2.34 10.09 -8.67
CA GLU A 300 3.25 11.17 -9.09
C GLU A 300 3.17 12.43 -8.22
N GLU A 301 2.00 12.73 -7.65
CA GLU A 301 1.82 13.85 -6.71
C GLU A 301 2.69 13.76 -5.45
N GLU A 302 3.08 12.54 -5.05
CA GLU A 302 3.86 12.29 -3.85
C GLU A 302 5.36 12.18 -4.14
N PHE A 303 5.79 12.49 -5.37
CA PHE A 303 7.18 12.47 -5.79
C PHE A 303 8.02 13.47 -4.98
N LEU A 304 9.19 12.99 -4.54
CA LEU A 304 10.23 13.83 -3.93
C LEU A 304 11.40 14.00 -4.91
N PRO A 305 11.93 15.22 -5.05
CA PRO A 305 13.11 15.46 -5.89
C PRO A 305 14.43 15.00 -5.24
N GLU A 306 14.37 14.66 -3.95
CA GLU A 306 15.53 14.28 -3.14
C GLU A 306 15.15 13.22 -2.11
N SER A 307 16.04 12.26 -1.90
CA SER A 307 15.97 11.29 -0.80
C SER A 307 16.85 11.75 0.35
N LEU A 308 16.32 11.74 1.57
CA LEU A 308 17.01 12.16 2.78
C LEU A 308 17.32 10.96 3.68
N ILE A 309 18.46 10.99 4.36
CA ILE A 309 18.70 10.14 5.52
C ILE A 309 18.12 10.83 6.74
N VAL A 310 17.21 10.15 7.43
CA VAL A 310 16.60 10.67 8.65
C VAL A 310 16.88 9.70 9.79
N THR A 311 17.59 10.21 10.78
CA THR A 311 18.02 9.46 11.99
C THR A 311 17.70 10.32 13.22
N GLU A 312 17.89 9.76 14.41
CA GLU A 312 17.74 10.54 15.65
C GLU A 312 18.69 11.75 15.69
N GLU A 313 19.87 11.65 15.05
CA GLU A 313 20.86 12.73 14.99
C GLU A 313 20.48 13.84 14.00
N THR A 314 19.92 13.48 12.83
CA THR A 314 19.50 14.46 11.81
C THR A 314 18.17 15.12 12.16
N GLY A 315 17.37 14.47 13.00
CA GLY A 315 16.03 14.94 13.39
C GLY A 315 14.97 14.74 12.30
N MET A 316 13.79 15.30 12.53
CA MET A 316 12.66 15.29 11.57
C MET A 316 12.97 16.17 10.35
N PRO A 317 12.58 15.74 9.13
CA PRO A 317 12.78 16.50 7.90
C PRO A 317 11.87 17.72 7.79
#